data_d050302f2212eab7fee4fd1f3db223de
#
_entry.id   d050302f2212eab7fee4fd1f3db223de
#
_cell.length_a   1.000
_cell.length_b   1.000
_cell.length_c   1.000
_cell.angle_alpha   90.00
_cell.angle_beta   90.00
_cell.angle_gamma   90.00
#
_symmetry.space_group_name_H-M   'P 1'
#
loop_
_entity.id
_entity.type
_entity.pdbx_description
1 polymer ?
#
loop_
_entity_poly.entity_id
_entity_poly.type
_entity_poly.pdbx_seq_one_letter_code
_entity_poly.pdbx_strand_id
1 'polypeptide(L)'
;WGPWSAWINSDGEEGAEAPAAAVQLAELARAFQSVVSPSEGIELERQIAEIHAENIWTVGLLHRPSTFALSNYHVFNSRMGNVSNPTPIEVEYMSLESMYISE
;
A
#
# COMPACT_ATOMS: atom_id res chain seq x y z
N TRP A 1 1.53 11.77 -8.57
CA TRP A 1 0.45 12.09 -7.60
C TRP A 1 0.73 13.37 -6.80
N GLY A 2 1.98 13.68 -6.40
CA GLY A 2 2.30 14.79 -5.52
C GLY A 2 1.61 16.12 -5.84
N PRO A 3 1.71 16.65 -7.06
CA PRO A 3 1.05 17.91 -7.42
C PRO A 3 -0.49 17.83 -7.38
N TRP A 4 -1.08 16.72 -7.80
CA TRP A 4 -2.54 16.52 -7.73
C TRP A 4 -3.03 16.34 -6.29
N SER A 5 -2.25 15.63 -5.47
CA SER A 5 -2.57 15.48 -4.06
C SER A 5 -2.55 16.80 -3.32
N ALA A 6 -1.59 17.68 -3.62
CA ALA A 6 -1.55 19.03 -3.07
C ALA A 6 -2.80 19.83 -3.48
N TRP A 7 -3.17 19.79 -4.75
CA TRP A 7 -4.34 20.48 -5.27
C TRP A 7 -5.65 20.01 -4.62
N ILE A 8 -5.83 18.68 -4.49
CA ILE A 8 -7.03 18.08 -3.88
C ILE A 8 -7.13 18.41 -2.37
N ASN A 9 -5.99 18.45 -1.68
CA ASN A 9 -5.98 18.69 -0.24
C ASN A 9 -6.06 20.18 0.15
N SER A 10 -5.72 21.08 -0.79
CA SER A 10 -5.80 22.53 -0.58
C SER A 10 -7.03 23.19 -1.23
N ASP A 11 -8.00 22.38 -1.71
CA ASP A 11 -9.17 22.87 -2.46
C ASP A 11 -8.80 23.76 -3.67
N GLY A 12 -7.68 23.42 -4.33
CA GLY A 12 -7.22 24.08 -5.54
C GLY A 12 -6.24 25.25 -5.34
N GLU A 13 -5.77 25.49 -4.12
CA GLU A 13 -4.83 26.59 -3.84
C GLU A 13 -3.38 26.23 -4.16
N GLU A 14 -2.99 24.96 -4.03
CA GLU A 14 -1.61 24.49 -4.24
C GLU A 14 -1.55 23.33 -5.22
N GLY A 15 -0.39 23.18 -5.88
CA GLY A 15 -0.12 22.07 -6.77
C GLY A 15 -0.57 22.31 -8.21
N ALA A 16 -0.97 21.26 -8.89
CA ALA A 16 -1.49 21.28 -10.25
C ALA A 16 -2.92 20.75 -10.28
N GLU A 17 -3.78 21.34 -11.09
CA GLU A 17 -5.17 20.91 -11.25
C GLU A 17 -5.25 19.42 -11.53
N ALA A 18 -6.01 18.71 -10.69
CA ALA A 18 -6.18 17.27 -10.79
C ALA A 18 -7.29 16.92 -11.79
N PRO A 19 -7.11 15.90 -12.63
CA PRO A 19 -8.19 15.37 -13.46
C PRO A 19 -9.39 14.94 -12.60
N ALA A 20 -10.61 15.07 -13.15
CA ALA A 20 -11.83 14.69 -12.45
C ALA A 20 -11.80 13.26 -11.90
N ALA A 21 -11.23 12.32 -12.65
CA ALA A 21 -11.07 10.94 -12.22
C ALA A 21 -10.13 10.80 -10.99
N ALA A 22 -9.10 11.64 -10.88
CA ALA A 22 -8.21 11.65 -9.71
C ALA A 22 -8.90 12.22 -8.47
N VAL A 23 -9.74 13.25 -8.65
CA VAL A 23 -10.57 13.81 -7.57
C VAL A 23 -11.56 12.75 -7.07
N GLN A 24 -12.28 12.11 -7.98
CA GLN A 24 -13.22 11.03 -7.65
C GLN A 24 -12.53 9.88 -6.91
N LEU A 25 -11.34 9.48 -7.35
CA LEU A 25 -10.56 8.45 -6.67
C LEU A 25 -10.21 8.84 -5.24
N ALA A 26 -9.82 10.10 -5.01
CA ALA A 26 -9.52 10.60 -3.67
C ALA A 26 -10.75 10.61 -2.75
N GLU A 27 -11.93 10.94 -3.29
CA GLU A 27 -13.20 10.89 -2.56
C GLU A 27 -13.57 9.46 -2.17
N LEU A 28 -13.47 8.51 -3.11
CA LEU A 28 -13.71 7.09 -2.85
C LEU A 28 -12.72 6.52 -1.82
N ALA A 29 -11.45 6.90 -1.90
CA ALA A 29 -10.45 6.49 -0.91
C ALA A 29 -10.73 7.02 0.50
N ARG A 30 -11.24 8.26 0.62
CA ARG A 30 -11.68 8.82 1.90
C ARG A 30 -12.93 8.10 2.42
N ALA A 31 -13.90 7.83 1.56
CA ALA A 31 -15.10 7.07 1.92
C ALA A 31 -14.74 5.66 2.41
N PHE A 32 -13.79 4.99 1.74
CA PHE A 32 -13.32 3.65 2.09
C PHE A 32 -12.73 3.59 3.51
N GLN A 33 -12.06 4.63 3.97
CA GLN A 33 -11.49 4.69 5.32
C GLN A 33 -12.55 4.71 6.43
N SER A 34 -13.79 5.12 6.13
CA SER A 34 -14.90 5.21 7.08
C SER A 34 -15.89 4.06 6.98
N VAL A 35 -15.69 3.12 6.06
CA VAL A 35 -16.59 1.99 5.83
C VAL A 35 -16.53 1.00 6.99
N VAL A 36 -17.71 0.59 7.45
CA VAL A 36 -17.87 -0.44 8.50
C VAL A 36 -18.44 -1.74 7.92
N SER A 37 -19.22 -1.64 6.84
CA SER A 37 -19.86 -2.81 6.22
C SER A 37 -18.95 -3.45 5.17
N PRO A 38 -18.67 -4.78 5.26
CA PRO A 38 -17.88 -5.47 4.23
C PRO A 38 -18.47 -5.37 2.82
N SER A 39 -19.77 -5.38 2.67
CA SER A 39 -20.43 -5.26 1.36
C SER A 39 -20.26 -3.88 0.72
N GLU A 40 -20.30 -2.83 1.53
CA GLU A 40 -20.03 -1.46 1.10
C GLU A 40 -18.55 -1.28 0.72
N GLY A 41 -17.63 -1.87 1.49
CA GLY A 41 -16.21 -1.88 1.17
C GLY A 41 -15.91 -2.52 -0.19
N ILE A 42 -16.48 -3.67 -0.49
CA ILE A 42 -16.33 -4.36 -1.78
C ILE A 42 -16.85 -3.48 -2.93
N GLU A 43 -17.97 -2.80 -2.74
CA GLU A 43 -18.51 -1.92 -3.78
C GLU A 43 -17.60 -0.71 -4.05
N LEU A 44 -17.03 -0.09 -3.01
CA LEU A 44 -16.07 1.00 -3.18
C LEU A 44 -14.77 0.52 -3.82
N GLU A 45 -14.25 -0.65 -3.44
CA GLU A 45 -13.08 -1.26 -4.09
C GLU A 45 -13.31 -1.50 -5.59
N ARG A 46 -14.50 -1.96 -5.97
CA ARG A 46 -14.87 -2.14 -7.36
C ARG A 46 -14.83 -0.83 -8.14
N GLN A 47 -15.40 0.24 -7.60
CA GLN A 47 -15.40 1.56 -8.22
C GLN A 47 -13.98 2.13 -8.35
N ILE A 48 -13.15 1.97 -7.32
CA ILE A 48 -11.73 2.36 -7.35
C ILE A 48 -11.00 1.60 -8.45
N ALA A 49 -11.21 0.29 -8.56
CA ALA A 49 -10.58 -0.54 -9.58
C ALA A 49 -11.01 -0.16 -11.00
N GLU A 50 -12.28 0.17 -11.20
CA GLU A 50 -12.80 0.63 -12.50
C GLU A 50 -12.14 1.94 -12.94
N ILE A 51 -12.03 2.93 -12.04
CA ILE A 51 -11.35 4.19 -12.35
C ILE A 51 -9.89 3.96 -12.72
N HIS A 52 -9.18 3.09 -12.02
CA HIS A 52 -7.81 2.72 -12.35
C HIS A 52 -7.69 2.01 -13.69
N ALA A 53 -8.62 1.11 -14.01
CA ALA A 53 -8.63 0.38 -15.27
C ALA A 53 -8.90 1.30 -16.48
N GLU A 54 -9.78 2.28 -16.32
CA GLU A 54 -10.12 3.23 -17.39
C GLU A 54 -9.00 4.24 -17.67
N ASN A 55 -8.28 4.67 -16.63
CA ASN A 55 -7.29 5.72 -16.75
C ASN A 55 -5.84 5.23 -16.92
N ILE A 56 -5.55 3.98 -16.63
CA ILE A 56 -4.25 3.30 -16.78
C ILE A 56 -3.06 4.14 -16.25
N TRP A 57 -3.21 4.73 -15.08
CA TRP A 57 -2.14 5.54 -14.46
C TRP A 57 -0.95 4.71 -13.99
N THR A 58 -1.14 3.42 -13.80
CA THR A 58 -0.11 2.51 -13.33
C THR A 58 -0.14 1.23 -14.15
N VAL A 59 0.99 0.91 -14.76
CA VAL A 59 1.18 -0.36 -15.49
C VAL A 59 2.15 -1.22 -14.69
N GLY A 60 1.67 -2.36 -14.18
CA GLY A 60 2.51 -3.33 -13.52
C GLY A 60 3.37 -4.07 -14.53
N LEU A 61 4.69 -3.84 -14.50
CA LEU A 61 5.65 -4.50 -15.40
C LEU A 61 6.24 -5.76 -14.78
N LEU A 62 6.51 -5.74 -13.48
CA LEU A 62 7.16 -6.83 -12.77
C LEU A 62 6.55 -6.98 -11.37
N HIS A 63 6.34 -8.23 -10.97
CA HIS A 63 6.06 -8.56 -9.58
C HIS A 63 7.38 -8.78 -8.85
N ARG A 64 7.56 -8.14 -7.70
CA ARG A 64 8.75 -8.35 -6.87
C ARG A 64 8.75 -9.80 -6.37
N PRO A 65 9.78 -10.61 -6.67
CA PRO A 65 9.87 -11.95 -6.14
C PRO A 65 10.09 -11.93 -4.62
N SER A 66 9.73 -13.02 -3.97
CA SER A 66 10.02 -13.20 -2.55
C SER A 66 11.52 -13.09 -2.29
N THR A 67 11.89 -12.34 -1.28
CA THR A 67 13.29 -12.20 -0.85
C THR A 67 13.62 -13.34 0.10
N PHE A 68 14.79 -13.95 -0.09
CA PHE A 68 15.30 -14.97 0.83
C PHE A 68 16.12 -14.32 1.92
N ALA A 69 15.79 -14.61 3.17
CA ALA A 69 16.66 -14.31 4.30
C ALA A 69 17.34 -15.61 4.74
N LEU A 70 18.67 -15.58 4.85
CA LEU A 70 19.44 -16.69 5.38
C LEU A 70 19.70 -16.42 6.87
N SER A 71 19.26 -17.33 7.73
CA SER A 71 19.59 -17.33 9.13
C SER A 71 20.35 -18.61 9.51
N ASN A 72 21.21 -18.51 10.52
CA ASN A 72 21.82 -19.69 11.11
C ASN A 72 20.71 -20.51 11.81
N TYR A 73 20.82 -21.84 11.79
CA TYR A 73 19.89 -22.75 12.47
C TYR A 73 19.82 -22.55 14.00
N HIS A 74 20.75 -21.81 14.57
CA HIS A 74 20.74 -21.41 15.97
C HIS A 74 19.88 -20.17 16.29
N VAL A 75 19.33 -19.51 15.27
CA VAL A 75 18.45 -18.35 15.47
C VAL A 75 17.00 -18.84 15.57
N PHE A 76 16.41 -18.66 16.73
CA PHE A 76 15.05 -19.07 17.04
C PHE A 76 14.09 -17.89 17.06
N ASN A 77 12.79 -18.21 16.96
CA ASN A 77 11.69 -17.26 17.01
C ASN A 77 11.75 -16.17 15.93
N SER A 78 12.41 -16.47 14.79
CA SER A 78 12.33 -15.61 13.61
C SER A 78 10.94 -15.74 13.00
N ARG A 79 10.12 -14.71 13.12
CA ARG A 79 8.83 -14.63 12.43
C ARG A 79 9.05 -14.25 10.97
N MET A 80 9.40 -15.23 10.17
CA MET A 80 9.44 -15.09 8.71
C MET A 80 8.01 -15.21 8.16
N GLY A 81 7.21 -14.18 8.36
CA GLY A 81 5.90 -14.07 7.73
C GLY A 81 5.99 -13.47 6.32
N ASN A 82 4.96 -13.67 5.51
CA ASN A 82 4.80 -12.96 4.24
C ASN A 82 4.60 -11.47 4.51
N VAL A 83 5.69 -10.73 4.69
CA VAL A 83 5.63 -9.28 4.78
C VAL A 83 5.77 -8.73 3.38
N SER A 84 4.66 -8.32 2.81
CA SER A 84 4.63 -7.59 1.55
C SER A 84 4.96 -6.13 1.82
N ASN A 85 6.25 -5.80 1.87
CA ASN A 85 6.70 -4.42 2.03
C ASN A 85 7.47 -3.96 0.80
N PRO A 86 7.14 -2.78 0.23
CA PRO A 86 7.86 -2.21 -0.89
C PRO A 86 9.24 -1.65 -0.55
N THR A 87 9.61 -1.56 0.73
CA THR A 87 10.92 -1.05 1.16
C THR A 87 11.96 -2.17 1.30
N PRO A 88 13.25 -1.92 0.99
CA PRO A 88 14.30 -2.93 1.04
C PRO A 88 14.72 -3.34 2.48
N ILE A 89 14.20 -2.69 3.52
CA ILE A 89 14.58 -2.93 4.91
C ILE A 89 13.48 -3.75 5.58
N GLU A 90 13.46 -5.04 5.30
CA GLU A 90 12.49 -5.99 5.87
C GLU A 90 12.85 -6.43 7.31
N VAL A 91 14.02 -6.05 7.77
CA VAL A 91 14.54 -6.46 9.10
C VAL A 91 13.70 -5.90 10.25
N GLU A 92 13.08 -4.72 10.06
CA GLU A 92 12.23 -4.08 11.07
C GLU A 92 10.95 -4.88 11.39
N TYR A 93 10.52 -5.74 10.46
CA TYR A 93 9.34 -6.57 10.66
C TYR A 93 9.63 -7.95 11.25
N MET A 94 10.90 -8.26 11.44
CA MET A 94 11.33 -9.56 11.98
C MET A 94 11.26 -9.62 13.52
N SER A 95 10.83 -8.55 14.20
CA SER A 95 10.80 -8.50 15.68
C SER A 95 12.12 -8.97 16.28
N LEU A 96 13.21 -8.31 15.91
CA LEU A 96 14.57 -8.69 16.30
C LEU A 96 14.74 -8.87 17.82
N GLU A 97 13.99 -8.10 18.60
CA GLU A 97 13.95 -8.17 20.06
C GLU A 97 13.39 -9.50 20.59
N SER A 98 12.68 -10.25 19.77
CA SER A 98 12.13 -11.57 20.14
C SER A 98 12.99 -12.73 19.69
N MET A 99 14.03 -12.47 18.85
CA MET A 99 14.95 -13.51 18.40
C MET A 99 16.01 -13.78 19.44
N TYR A 100 16.47 -15.02 19.51
CA TYR A 100 17.57 -15.43 20.37
C TYR A 100 18.44 -16.49 19.69
N ILE A 101 19.67 -16.58 20.12
CA ILE A 101 20.63 -17.60 19.69
C ILE A 101 20.73 -18.64 20.81
N SER A 102 20.54 -19.90 20.50
CA SER A 102 20.87 -21.00 21.44
C SER A 102 22.34 -21.39 21.28
N GLU A 103 23.03 -21.60 22.37
CA GLU A 103 24.36 -22.20 22.42
C GLU A 103 24.33 -23.68 22.06
#